data_e130c82caef9108b8860ea123cb90b88
#
_entry.id   e130c82caef9108b8860ea123cb90b88
#
_cell.length_a   1.000
_cell.length_b   1.000
_cell.length_c   1.000
_cell.angle_alpha   90.00
_cell.angle_beta   90.00
_cell.angle_gamma   90.00
#
_symmetry.space_group_name_H-M   'P 1'
#
loop_
_entity.id
_entity.type
_entity.pdbx_description
1 polymer ?
#
loop_
_entity_poly.entity_id
_entity_poly.type
_entity_poly.pdbx_seq_one_letter_code
_entity_poly.pdbx_strand_id
1 'polypeptide(L)'
;MSYAKLTKRESEIMEILWDNNNAMSANDIMISSNNISLATIQQSLQKLLKMNYVYVSGIGKNKKAITRLYRPSISEADYISSFITQSTSLKIASNFIEQTEDDEILEELSKLIEKK
;
A
#
# COMPACT_ATOMS: atom_id res chain seq x y z
N MET A 1 -5.16 -1.80 -16.84
CA MET A 1 -5.80 -0.55 -16.44
C MET A 1 -4.98 0.13 -15.35
N SER A 2 -4.65 1.39 -15.54
CA SER A 2 -3.87 2.13 -14.55
C SER A 2 -4.78 2.69 -13.45
N TYR A 3 -4.31 2.65 -12.21
CA TYR A 3 -4.97 3.32 -11.11
C TYR A 3 -4.71 4.82 -11.19
N ALA A 4 -5.60 5.61 -10.59
CA ALA A 4 -5.37 7.05 -10.50
C ALA A 4 -4.15 7.31 -9.59
N LYS A 5 -3.30 8.24 -10.00
CA LYS A 5 -2.08 8.57 -9.28
C LYS A 5 -2.41 9.23 -7.95
N LEU A 6 -1.77 8.78 -6.88
CA LEU A 6 -1.96 9.32 -5.55
C LEU A 6 -1.25 10.66 -5.38
N THR A 7 -1.85 11.56 -4.61
CA THR A 7 -1.18 12.77 -4.17
C THR A 7 -0.09 12.38 -3.14
N LYS A 8 0.78 13.32 -2.82
CA LYS A 8 1.84 13.08 -1.83
C LYS A 8 1.25 12.62 -0.49
N ARG A 9 0.19 13.28 -0.02
CA ARG A 9 -0.44 12.95 1.25
C ARG A 9 -1.13 11.59 1.23
N GLU A 10 -1.83 11.31 0.14
CA GLU A 10 -2.47 10.02 -0.06
C GLU A 10 -1.43 8.89 -0.12
N SER A 11 -0.29 9.13 -0.78
CA SER A 11 0.81 8.16 -0.84
C SER A 11 1.36 7.85 0.54
N GLU A 12 1.55 8.87 1.37
CA GLU A 12 2.07 8.68 2.73
C GLU A 12 1.13 7.78 3.54
N ILE A 13 -0.17 7.99 3.42
CA ILE A 13 -1.17 7.18 4.13
C ILE A 13 -1.19 5.76 3.60
N MET A 14 -1.17 5.58 2.28
CA MET A 14 -1.16 4.25 1.69
C MET A 14 0.11 3.47 2.07
N GLU A 15 1.26 4.13 2.12
CA GLU A 15 2.51 3.49 2.55
C GLU A 15 2.40 2.95 3.98
N ILE A 16 1.79 3.71 4.87
CA ILE A 16 1.57 3.27 6.26
C ILE A 16 0.68 2.01 6.27
N LEU A 17 -0.39 2.02 5.49
CA LEU A 17 -1.31 0.89 5.41
C LEU A 17 -0.65 -0.34 4.78
N TRP A 18 0.17 -0.15 3.73
CA TRP A 18 0.86 -1.26 3.08
C TRP A 18 1.95 -1.87 3.97
N ASP A 19 2.60 -1.05 4.78
CA ASP A 19 3.66 -1.52 5.69
C ASP A 19 3.09 -2.27 6.90
N ASN A 20 1.79 -2.17 7.13
CA ASN A 20 1.15 -2.74 8.30
C ASN A 20 0.23 -3.90 7.89
N ASN A 21 0.39 -5.05 8.55
CA ASN A 21 -0.41 -6.23 8.24
C ASN A 21 -1.80 -6.22 8.89
N ASN A 22 -2.05 -5.26 9.76
CA ASN A 22 -3.32 -5.17 10.49
C ASN A 22 -4.14 -4.00 10.00
N ALA A 23 -5.47 -4.11 10.16
CA ALA A 23 -6.35 -2.99 9.89
C ALA A 23 -6.03 -1.85 10.86
N MET A 24 -6.10 -0.61 10.36
CA MET A 24 -5.73 0.57 11.13
C MET A 24 -6.86 1.59 11.18
N SER A 25 -7.06 2.20 12.33
CA SER A 25 -7.93 3.37 12.47
C SER A 25 -7.21 4.62 11.98
N ALA A 26 -7.96 5.71 11.78
CA ALA A 26 -7.36 7.00 11.43
C ALA A 26 -6.34 7.43 12.50
N ASN A 27 -6.67 7.19 13.77
CA ASN A 27 -5.76 7.52 14.88
C ASN A 27 -4.48 6.68 14.83
N ASP A 28 -4.58 5.39 14.50
CA ASP A 28 -3.41 4.52 14.34
C ASP A 28 -2.50 5.03 13.23
N ILE A 29 -3.10 5.45 12.12
CA ILE A 29 -2.36 6.02 10.99
C ILE A 29 -1.65 7.30 11.42
N MET A 30 -2.35 8.15 12.17
CA MET A 30 -1.79 9.41 12.68
C MET A 30 -0.55 9.15 13.54
N ILE A 31 -0.63 8.19 14.46
CA ILE A 31 0.48 7.83 15.34
C ILE A 31 1.68 7.33 14.54
N SER A 32 1.43 6.57 13.48
CA SER A 32 2.48 6.05 12.60
C SER A 32 3.01 7.08 11.61
N SER A 33 2.30 8.20 11.44
CA SER A 33 2.68 9.22 10.47
C SER A 33 3.71 10.18 11.05
N ASN A 34 4.32 10.97 10.17
CA ASN A 34 5.27 12.00 10.55
C ASN A 34 4.54 13.35 10.60
N ASN A 35 3.90 13.61 11.73
CA ASN A 35 3.20 14.86 12.03
C ASN A 35 2.03 15.22 11.11
N ILE A 36 1.29 14.22 10.63
CA ILE A 36 0.07 14.47 9.89
C ILE A 36 -1.08 14.62 10.88
N SER A 37 -1.90 15.66 10.73
CA SER A 37 -3.03 15.87 11.62
C SER A 37 -4.14 14.83 11.37
N LEU A 38 -4.91 14.53 12.41
CA LEU A 38 -6.03 13.58 12.30
C LEU A 38 -7.05 14.05 11.26
N ALA A 39 -7.34 15.35 11.22
CA ALA A 39 -8.28 15.90 10.25
C ALA A 39 -7.81 15.64 8.81
N THR A 40 -6.54 15.84 8.52
CA THR A 40 -5.95 15.59 7.21
C THR A 40 -6.07 14.11 6.85
N ILE A 41 -5.78 13.22 7.80
CA ILE A 41 -5.86 11.78 7.58
C ILE A 41 -7.31 11.37 7.29
N GLN A 42 -8.27 11.87 8.05
CA GLN A 42 -9.69 11.57 7.84
C GLN A 42 -10.16 12.03 6.47
N GLN A 43 -9.76 13.23 6.03
CA GLN A 43 -10.11 13.73 4.70
C GLN A 43 -9.50 12.87 3.60
N SER A 44 -8.24 12.49 3.76
CA SER A 44 -7.56 11.64 2.78
C SER A 44 -8.16 10.25 2.72
N LEU A 45 -8.54 9.68 3.85
CA LEU A 45 -9.21 8.38 3.89
C LEU A 45 -10.56 8.42 3.19
N GLN A 46 -11.32 9.51 3.33
CA GLN A 46 -12.58 9.67 2.61
C GLN A 46 -12.36 9.63 1.10
N LYS A 47 -11.34 10.31 0.62
CA LYS A 47 -10.96 10.30 -0.80
C LYS A 47 -10.55 8.91 -1.24
N LEU A 48 -9.69 8.25 -0.46
CA LEU A 48 -9.21 6.91 -0.79
C LEU A 48 -10.35 5.89 -0.80
N LEU A 49 -11.35 6.04 0.06
CA LEU A 49 -12.56 5.21 0.02
C LEU A 49 -13.33 5.41 -1.30
N LYS A 50 -13.49 6.66 -1.72
CA LYS A 50 -14.19 6.97 -2.98
C LYS A 50 -13.43 6.42 -4.19
N MET A 51 -12.10 6.38 -4.13
CA MET A 51 -11.26 5.84 -5.19
C MET A 51 -11.17 4.32 -5.14
N ASN A 52 -11.73 3.68 -4.12
CA ASN A 52 -11.64 2.24 -3.89
C ASN A 52 -10.20 1.75 -3.64
N TYR A 53 -9.37 2.60 -3.06
CA TYR A 53 -8.00 2.24 -2.68
C TYR A 53 -7.92 1.66 -1.28
N VAL A 54 -8.90 1.99 -0.43
CA VAL A 54 -9.03 1.42 0.90
C VAL A 54 -10.49 1.00 1.12
N TYR A 55 -10.69 0.13 2.10
CA TYR A 55 -12.03 -0.28 2.50
C TYR A 55 -12.09 -0.39 4.02
N VAL A 56 -13.30 -0.29 4.56
CA VAL A 56 -13.53 -0.47 5.99
C VAL A 56 -13.61 -1.97 6.25
N SER A 57 -12.60 -2.53 6.91
CA SER A 57 -12.51 -3.96 7.16
C SER A 57 -13.17 -4.38 8.47
N GLY A 58 -13.45 -3.42 9.35
CA GLY A 58 -14.03 -3.71 10.63
C GLY A 58 -14.21 -2.46 11.47
N ILE A 59 -14.62 -2.67 12.70
CA ILE A 59 -14.86 -1.60 13.65
C ILE A 59 -14.04 -1.91 14.91
N GLY A 60 -13.29 -0.93 15.37
CA GLY A 60 -12.56 -0.99 16.63
C GLY A 60 -13.25 -0.17 17.69
N LYS A 61 -12.97 -0.47 18.94
CA LYS A 61 -13.44 0.33 20.07
C LYS A 61 -12.26 1.08 20.68
N ASN A 62 -12.39 2.37 20.79
CA ASN A 62 -11.42 3.20 21.47
C ASN A 62 -12.14 3.91 22.62
N LYS A 63 -11.90 3.44 23.85
CA LYS A 63 -12.42 3.94 25.13
C LYS A 63 -13.91 4.33 25.16
N LYS A 64 -14.37 5.27 24.34
CA LYS A 64 -15.75 5.78 24.33
C LYS A 64 -16.37 5.91 22.95
N ALA A 65 -15.62 5.54 21.90
CA ALA A 65 -16.07 5.73 20.53
C ALA A 65 -15.83 4.50 19.69
N ILE A 66 -16.76 4.25 18.78
CA ILE A 66 -16.60 3.23 17.75
C ILE A 66 -15.79 3.87 16.61
N THR A 67 -14.71 3.23 16.20
CA THR A 67 -13.84 3.75 15.14
C THR A 67 -13.77 2.75 14.00
N ARG A 68 -13.69 3.27 12.77
CA ARG A 68 -13.53 2.44 11.58
C ARG A 68 -12.09 1.98 11.45
N LEU A 69 -11.93 0.73 11.01
CA LEU A 69 -10.62 0.17 10.71
C LEU A 69 -10.50 0.03 9.20
N TYR A 70 -9.37 0.46 8.66
CA TYR A 70 -9.14 0.52 7.22
C TYR A 70 -8.05 -0.46 6.80
N ARG A 71 -8.23 -1.05 5.62
CA ARG A 71 -7.20 -1.86 4.95
C ARG A 71 -7.08 -1.40 3.51
N PRO A 72 -5.89 -1.56 2.90
CA PRO A 72 -5.76 -1.25 1.48
C PRO A 72 -6.53 -2.26 0.63
N SER A 73 -7.22 -1.77 -0.40
CA SER A 73 -7.94 -2.61 -1.36
C SER A 73 -7.03 -3.12 -2.47
N ILE A 74 -5.90 -2.44 -2.69
CA ILE A 74 -4.91 -2.79 -3.69
C ILE A 74 -3.56 -2.96 -3.01
N SER A 75 -2.71 -3.84 -3.55
CA SER A 75 -1.36 -3.98 -3.04
C SER A 75 -0.46 -2.87 -3.59
N GLU A 76 0.62 -2.59 -2.88
CA GLU A 76 1.63 -1.64 -3.36
C GLU A 76 2.20 -2.07 -4.70
N ALA A 77 2.48 -3.37 -4.85
CA ALA A 77 3.01 -3.92 -6.09
C ALA A 77 2.05 -3.70 -7.26
N ASP A 78 0.75 -3.94 -7.06
CA ASP A 78 -0.25 -3.72 -8.10
C ASP A 78 -0.36 -2.25 -8.48
N TYR A 79 -0.33 -1.35 -7.49
CA TYR A 79 -0.39 0.08 -7.74
C TYR A 79 0.82 0.54 -8.57
N ILE A 80 2.02 0.19 -8.15
CA ILE A 80 3.24 0.59 -8.84
C ILE A 80 3.30 -0.01 -10.25
N SER A 81 2.95 -1.29 -10.37
CA SER A 81 2.96 -2.00 -11.65
C SER A 81 2.03 -1.37 -12.70
N SER A 82 0.95 -0.73 -12.27
CA SER A 82 0.01 -0.11 -13.19
C SER A 82 0.62 1.09 -13.95
N PHE A 83 1.70 1.66 -13.45
CA PHE A 83 2.36 2.83 -14.06
C PHE A 83 3.66 2.47 -14.79
N ILE A 84 4.05 1.21 -14.81
CA ILE A 84 5.33 0.76 -15.34
C ILE A 84 5.10 -0.08 -16.59
N THR A 85 5.92 0.15 -17.63
CA THR A 85 5.86 -0.69 -18.83
C THR A 85 6.39 -2.09 -18.52
N GLN A 86 5.98 -3.06 -19.33
CA GLN A 86 6.44 -4.44 -19.16
C GLN A 86 7.97 -4.54 -19.20
N SER A 87 8.61 -3.83 -20.14
CA SER A 87 10.07 -3.85 -20.25
C SER A 87 10.75 -3.27 -19.02
N THR A 88 10.20 -2.19 -18.45
CA THR A 88 10.75 -1.59 -17.23
C THR A 88 10.57 -2.55 -16.04
N SER A 89 9.44 -3.23 -15.93
CA SER A 89 9.21 -4.22 -14.88
C SER A 89 10.22 -5.36 -14.93
N LEU A 90 10.51 -5.86 -16.11
CA LEU A 90 11.51 -6.91 -16.30
C LEU A 90 12.90 -6.44 -15.91
N LYS A 91 13.25 -5.20 -16.25
CA LYS A 91 14.55 -4.62 -15.91
C LYS A 91 14.71 -4.46 -14.39
N ILE A 92 13.66 -4.02 -13.70
CA ILE A 92 13.67 -3.90 -12.24
C ILE A 92 13.88 -5.28 -11.61
N ALA A 93 13.16 -6.29 -12.07
CA ALA A 93 13.31 -7.67 -11.58
C ALA A 93 14.72 -8.21 -11.83
N SER A 94 15.27 -7.98 -13.02
CA SER A 94 16.64 -8.40 -13.36
C SER A 94 17.66 -7.76 -12.44
N ASN A 95 17.56 -6.46 -12.22
CA ASN A 95 18.45 -5.73 -11.32
C ASN A 95 18.39 -6.28 -9.89
N PHE A 96 17.19 -6.59 -9.42
CA PHE A 96 17.01 -7.17 -8.09
C PHE A 96 17.71 -8.53 -7.98
N ILE A 97 17.54 -9.38 -9.00
CA ILE A 97 18.17 -10.70 -9.04
C ILE A 97 19.70 -10.56 -9.00
N GLU A 98 20.26 -9.63 -9.76
CA GLU A 98 21.71 -9.40 -9.79
C GLU A 98 22.28 -8.93 -8.47
N GLN A 99 21.47 -8.23 -7.66
CA GLN A 99 21.90 -7.65 -6.39
C GLN A 99 21.60 -8.53 -5.18
N THR A 100 20.83 -9.60 -5.38
CA THR A 100 20.40 -10.47 -4.28
C THR A 100 21.30 -11.67 -4.15
N GLU A 101 21.79 -11.94 -2.93
CA GLU A 101 22.63 -13.10 -2.63
C GLU A 101 21.82 -14.28 -2.08
N ASP A 102 20.52 -14.11 -1.86
CA ASP A 102 19.65 -15.15 -1.33
C ASP A 102 19.15 -16.08 -2.44
N ASP A 103 19.64 -17.31 -2.46
CA ASP A 103 19.30 -18.30 -3.49
C ASP A 103 17.82 -18.65 -3.51
N GLU A 104 17.15 -18.69 -2.36
CA GLU A 104 15.73 -19.00 -2.28
C GLU A 104 14.89 -17.93 -2.97
N ILE A 105 15.22 -16.66 -2.71
CA ILE A 105 14.54 -15.53 -3.33
C ILE A 105 14.77 -15.51 -4.84
N LEU A 106 16.01 -15.76 -5.25
CA LEU A 106 16.36 -15.83 -6.68
C LEU A 106 15.58 -16.94 -7.39
N GLU A 107 15.45 -18.09 -6.75
CA GLU A 107 14.71 -19.21 -7.31
C GLU A 107 13.22 -18.89 -7.46
N GLU A 108 12.62 -18.28 -6.45
CA GLU A 108 11.22 -17.86 -6.51
C GLU A 108 10.97 -16.83 -7.60
N LEU A 109 11.86 -15.84 -7.73
CA LEU A 109 11.75 -14.81 -8.76
C LEU A 109 11.88 -15.42 -10.16
N SER A 110 12.79 -16.36 -10.35
CA SER A 110 12.96 -17.06 -11.63
C SER A 110 11.68 -17.79 -12.02
N LYS A 111 11.03 -18.46 -11.07
CA LYS A 111 9.77 -19.16 -11.32
C LYS A 111 8.65 -18.20 -11.71
N LEU A 112 8.59 -17.03 -11.08
CA LEU A 112 7.58 -16.03 -11.40
C LEU A 112 7.78 -15.45 -12.79
N ILE A 113 9.04 -15.23 -13.20
CA ILE A 113 9.35 -14.72 -14.53
C ILE A 113 9.04 -15.74 -15.61
N GLU A 114 9.34 -17.01 -15.38
CA GLU A 114 9.08 -18.09 -16.32
C GLU A 114 7.60 -18.33 -16.59
N LYS A 115 6.74 -18.01 -15.62
CA LYS A 115 5.29 -18.23 -15.76
C LYS A 115 4.59 -17.22 -16.66
N LYS A 116 5.30 -16.24 -17.15
CA LYS A 116 4.74 -15.27 -18.11
C LYS A 116 5.18 -15.61 -19.55
#